data_ae662276655630a5f03aa4d6768cda02
#
_entry.id   ae662276655630a5f03aa4d6768cda02
#
_cell.length_a   1.000
_cell.length_b   1.000
_cell.length_c   1.000
_cell.angle_alpha   90.00
_cell.angle_beta   90.00
_cell.angle_gamma   90.00
#
_symmetry.space_group_name_H-M   'P 1'
#
loop_
_entity.id
_entity.type
_entity.pdbx_description
1 polymer ?
#
loop_
_entity_poly.entity_id
_entity_poly.type
_entity_poly.pdbx_seq_one_letter_code
_entity_poly.pdbx_strand_id
1 'polypeptide(L)' 'MDTAKAKKALKKLAQREGVSEETVRHEIEVAIAEAMKSPEPQAQAFWRAIPHKGEQPTPEEVIAYIAGMVKD' A
#
# COMPACT_ATOMS: atom_id res chain seq x y z
N MET A 1 0.43 -0.43 -13.70
CA MET A 1 0.93 -0.93 -12.40
C MET A 1 0.31 -2.29 -12.11
N ASP A 2 1.14 -3.24 -11.73
CA ASP A 2 0.68 -4.63 -11.54
C ASP A 2 0.24 -4.88 -10.09
N THR A 3 -1.07 -4.82 -9.84
CA THR A 3 -1.61 -5.06 -8.52
C THR A 3 -1.81 -6.55 -8.21
N ALA A 4 -1.69 -7.42 -9.22
CA ALA A 4 -1.83 -8.86 -8.98
C ALA A 4 -0.72 -9.39 -8.09
N LYS A 5 0.51 -8.94 -8.31
CA LYS A 5 1.64 -9.31 -7.45
C LYS A 5 1.47 -8.78 -6.05
N ALA A 6 0.91 -7.57 -5.92
CA ALA A 6 0.66 -6.98 -4.62
C ALA A 6 -0.38 -7.79 -3.84
N LYS A 7 -1.42 -8.28 -4.52
CA LYS A 7 -2.42 -9.13 -3.87
C LYS A 7 -1.82 -10.44 -3.37
N LYS A 8 -0.93 -11.04 -4.17
CA LYS A 8 -0.23 -12.25 -3.75
C LYS A 8 0.64 -12.02 -2.52
N ALA A 9 1.31 -10.86 -2.47
CA ALA A 9 2.12 -10.51 -1.33
C ALA A 9 1.27 -10.36 -0.07
N LEU A 10 0.11 -9.72 -0.19
CA LEU A 10 -0.82 -9.58 0.92
C LEU A 10 -1.32 -10.94 1.41
N LYS A 11 -1.62 -11.84 0.48
CA LYS A 11 -2.07 -13.19 0.83
C LYS A 11 -1.00 -13.95 1.60
N LYS A 12 0.24 -13.88 1.13
CA LYS A 12 1.36 -14.54 1.83
C LYS A 12 1.58 -13.96 3.21
N LEU A 13 1.48 -12.64 3.33
CA LEU A 13 1.65 -11.99 4.61
C LEU A 13 0.54 -12.41 5.58
N ALA A 14 -0.71 -12.46 5.10
CA ALA A 14 -1.83 -12.89 5.92
C ALA A 14 -1.63 -14.32 6.43
N GLN A 15 -1.17 -15.22 5.57
CA GLN A 15 -0.89 -16.60 5.96
C GLN A 15 0.22 -16.69 6.99
N ARG A 16 1.26 -15.89 6.82
CA ARG A 16 2.39 -15.85 7.74
C ARG A 16 1.97 -15.35 9.12
N GLU A 17 1.12 -14.33 9.15
CA GLU A 17 0.64 -13.74 10.41
C GLU A 17 -0.51 -14.54 11.03
N GLY A 18 -1.11 -15.45 10.29
CA GLY A 18 -2.25 -16.22 10.79
C GLY A 18 -3.54 -15.42 10.87
N VAL A 19 -3.71 -14.42 9.99
CA VAL A 19 -4.91 -13.57 9.94
C VAL A 19 -5.47 -13.57 8.53
N SER A 20 -6.65 -12.98 8.35
CA SER A 20 -7.26 -12.89 7.04
C SER A 20 -6.61 -11.79 6.20
N GLU A 21 -6.73 -11.90 4.88
CA GLU A 21 -6.25 -10.86 3.97
C GLU A 21 -6.94 -9.52 4.25
N GLU A 22 -8.24 -9.57 4.57
CA GLU A 22 -8.99 -8.36 4.87
C GLU A 22 -8.44 -7.64 6.09
N THR A 23 -8.03 -8.40 7.11
CA THR A 23 -7.43 -7.82 8.31
C THR A 23 -6.13 -7.09 7.95
N VAL A 24 -5.28 -7.74 7.16
CA VAL A 24 -4.01 -7.12 6.72
C VAL A 24 -4.29 -5.87 5.90
N ARG A 25 -5.21 -5.95 4.93
CA ARG A 25 -5.55 -4.80 4.11
C ARG A 25 -6.06 -3.64 4.94
N HIS A 26 -6.93 -3.94 5.90
CA HIS A 26 -7.50 -2.89 6.74
C HIS A 26 -6.43 -2.20 7.58
N GLU A 27 -5.53 -2.97 8.17
CA GLU A 27 -4.44 -2.39 8.95
C GLU A 27 -3.54 -1.51 8.10
N ILE A 28 -3.26 -1.94 6.87
CA ILE A 28 -2.45 -1.14 5.95
C ILE A 28 -3.21 0.13 5.55
N GLU A 29 -4.51 0.02 5.29
CA GLU A 29 -5.32 1.19 4.94
C GLU A 29 -5.31 2.23 6.05
N VAL A 30 -5.43 1.79 7.30
CA VAL A 30 -5.36 2.70 8.45
C VAL A 30 -3.99 3.36 8.51
N ALA A 31 -2.92 2.59 8.31
CA ALA A 31 -1.57 3.12 8.33
C ALA A 31 -1.37 4.15 7.22
N ILE A 32 -1.91 3.89 6.03
CA ILE A 32 -1.83 4.83 4.91
C ILE A 32 -2.56 6.13 5.27
N ALA A 33 -3.77 6.02 5.81
CA ALA A 33 -4.56 7.19 6.18
C ALA A 33 -3.83 8.04 7.21
N GLU A 34 -3.22 7.41 8.20
CA GLU A 34 -2.44 8.13 9.20
C GLU A 34 -1.21 8.79 8.60
N ALA A 35 -0.51 8.06 7.73
CA ALA A 35 0.68 8.60 7.08
C ALA A 35 0.36 9.78 6.17
N MET A 36 -0.80 9.75 5.50
CA MET A 36 -1.20 10.84 4.61
C MET A 36 -1.53 12.12 5.34
N LYS A 37 -1.74 12.06 6.65
CA LYS A 37 -1.97 13.25 7.46
C LYS A 37 -0.69 14.01 7.79
N SER A 38 0.46 13.42 7.51
CA SER A 38 1.74 14.05 7.77
C SER A 38 1.87 15.37 6.99
N PRO A 39 2.24 16.48 7.64
CA PRO A 39 2.40 17.75 6.94
C PRO A 39 3.72 17.87 6.18
N GLU A 40 4.60 16.87 6.30
CA GLU A 40 5.90 16.93 5.65
C GLU A 40 5.77 16.90 4.13
N PRO A 41 6.44 17.86 3.42
CA PRO A 41 6.35 17.91 1.96
C PRO A 41 6.82 16.65 1.27
N GLN A 42 7.83 15.98 1.83
CA GLN A 42 8.35 14.73 1.26
C GLN A 42 7.30 13.62 1.30
N ALA A 43 6.56 13.53 2.42
CA ALA A 43 5.51 12.53 2.55
C ALA A 43 4.37 12.81 1.57
N GLN A 44 3.97 14.07 1.45
CA GLN A 44 2.91 14.45 0.52
C GLN A 44 3.30 14.19 -0.92
N ALA A 45 4.55 14.48 -1.28
CA ALA A 45 5.05 14.19 -2.63
C ALA A 45 5.03 12.70 -2.93
N PHE A 46 5.40 11.87 -1.95
CA PHE A 46 5.38 10.42 -2.09
C PHE A 46 3.97 9.92 -2.40
N TRP A 47 2.97 10.36 -1.63
CA TRP A 47 1.60 9.92 -1.83
C TRP A 47 1.03 10.38 -3.17
N ARG A 48 1.37 11.60 -3.60
CA ARG A 48 0.92 12.10 -4.91
C ARG A 48 1.54 11.34 -6.07
N ALA A 49 2.73 10.80 -5.88
CA ALA A 49 3.42 10.03 -6.94
C ALA A 49 2.78 8.66 -7.19
N ILE A 50 2.04 8.12 -6.21
CA ILE A 50 1.44 6.80 -6.34
C ILE A 50 0.15 6.91 -7.16
N PRO A 51 0.05 6.22 -8.33
CA PRO A 51 -1.19 6.22 -9.08
C PRO A 51 -2.33 5.60 -8.27
N HIS A 52 -3.43 6.30 -8.15
CA HIS A 52 -4.61 5.80 -7.43
C HIS A 52 -5.87 6.46 -7.99
N LYS A 53 -6.99 5.76 -7.85
CA LYS A 53 -8.27 6.23 -8.39
C LYS A 53 -9.13 6.96 -7.37
N GLY A 54 -8.95 6.65 -6.09
CA GLY A 54 -9.72 7.26 -5.01
C GLY A 54 -8.95 8.37 -4.32
N GLU A 55 -9.46 8.82 -3.19
CA GLU A 55 -8.82 9.86 -2.40
C GLU A 55 -7.53 9.37 -1.76
N GLN A 56 -7.40 8.08 -1.62
CA GLN A 56 -6.29 7.44 -0.94
C GLN A 56 -5.88 6.19 -1.72
N PRO A 57 -4.57 5.92 -1.86
CA PRO A 57 -4.14 4.70 -2.52
C PRO A 57 -4.60 3.46 -1.76
N THR A 58 -4.91 2.39 -2.49
CA THR A 58 -5.19 1.10 -1.86
C THR A 58 -3.89 0.44 -1.42
N PRO A 59 -3.94 -0.51 -0.48
CA PRO A 59 -2.74 -1.25 -0.10
C PRO A 59 -2.04 -1.89 -1.30
N GLU A 60 -2.80 -2.43 -2.24
CA GLU A 60 -2.24 -3.03 -3.44
C GLU A 60 -1.49 -2.01 -4.29
N GLU A 61 -2.04 -0.81 -4.43
CA GLU A 61 -1.39 0.25 -5.20
C GLU A 61 -0.08 0.68 -4.56
N VAL A 62 -0.07 0.83 -3.24
CA VAL A 62 1.14 1.21 -2.51
C VAL A 62 2.21 0.13 -2.66
N ILE A 63 1.84 -1.12 -2.47
CA ILE A 63 2.79 -2.25 -2.57
C ILE A 63 3.34 -2.34 -3.99
N ALA A 64 2.48 -2.22 -4.99
CA ALA A 64 2.92 -2.29 -6.37
C ALA A 64 3.88 -1.15 -6.72
N TYR A 65 3.60 0.05 -6.21
CA TYR A 65 4.46 1.20 -6.44
C TYR A 65 5.86 0.99 -5.83
N ILE A 66 5.89 0.54 -4.57
CA ILE A 66 7.16 0.30 -3.88
C ILE A 66 7.94 -0.82 -4.57
N ALA A 67 7.25 -1.89 -4.97
CA ALA A 67 7.90 -2.99 -5.67
C ALA A 67 8.52 -2.51 -6.99
N GLY A 68 7.86 -1.59 -7.67
CA GLY A 68 8.40 -1.00 -8.90
C GLY A 68 9.62 -0.15 -8.64
N MET A 69 9.72 0.50 -7.49
CA MET A 69 10.86 1.33 -7.14
C MET A 69 12.11 0.52 -6.83
N VAL A 70 11.94 -0.68 -6.23
CA VAL A 70 13.09 -1.51 -5.85
C VAL A 70 13.50 -2.46 -6.96
N LYS A 71 12.75 -2.49 -8.03
CA LYS A 71 13.06 -3.33 -9.18
C LYS A 71 14.06 -2.62 -10.09
N ASP A 72 15.11 -3.31 -10.41
CA ASP A 72 16.13 -2.81 -11.34
C ASP A 72 15.73 -3.03 -12.79
#